data_37dd960b8037c587d3c7426081bdfad9
#
_entry.id   37dd960b8037c587d3c7426081bdfad9
#
_cell.length_a   1.000
_cell.length_b   1.000
_cell.length_c   1.000
_cell.angle_alpha   90.00
_cell.angle_beta   90.00
_cell.angle_gamma   90.00
#
_symmetry.space_group_name_H-M   'P 1'
#
loop_
_entity.id
_entity.type
_entity.pdbx_description
1 polymer ?
#
loop_
_entity_poly.entity_id
_entity_poly.type
_entity_poly.pdbx_seq_one_letter_code
_entity_poly.pdbx_strand_id
1 'polypeptide(L)'
;MERPWPLSPTHRSHNLIELPQIDAHMADPFGIVGVIGVVGQIAQVAVTLGLDWKDASVDAKRFMTELQTLKTVLSETYTNILVNDDFKNAFNGRHSTFLAQLGDPAEPTNPPTNTSAMVLACKQELDGLLDDLMKRAHGHRVGWERLKAAFLAKKTREMVENLQRQCGTLNSLMAVDALALTTRIHKEVSEARKEQQRWQADQENKTVLDWVTTVDYSSQQSDFIGRRQAGTGQWLLDAIEYQQWTETANQTLFCPGIPGAGKTIVTSIVVDDLHTRFQNNVHVGIAYLYCNFRRQAAQEVGDLLSSLIRQLSQDQSSLPECLRTSYDKHKGRTRPSLNELSRTLQTVASLFSRVLIVVDALDECQLSNGSRSKFLTEIFALQSKTGANIFATSRFDPDVTESFKDNISLEIRAHPEDVRRFIEGNMAGMPSYVKRSPDLQKEIITKIVQAVDGMYVVLVLLLGPC
;
A
#
# COMPACT_ATOMS: atom_id res chain seq x y z
N MET A 1 30.48 73.14 -12.58
CA MET A 1 31.83 73.21 -12.04
C MET A 1 32.36 71.76 -12.00
N GLU A 2 33.18 71.56 -13.00
CA GLU A 2 33.94 70.34 -13.28
C GLU A 2 34.96 70.06 -12.23
N ARG A 3 35.24 68.79 -11.94
CA ARG A 3 36.60 68.32 -11.69
C ARG A 3 36.75 66.85 -12.09
N PRO A 4 37.88 66.52 -12.70
CA PRO A 4 38.08 65.30 -13.44
C PRO A 4 38.64 64.14 -12.65
N TRP A 5 38.48 62.95 -13.14
CA TRP A 5 39.04 61.69 -12.73
C TRP A 5 40.56 61.61 -12.99
N PRO A 6 41.33 60.95 -12.13
CA PRO A 6 42.63 60.40 -12.50
C PRO A 6 42.54 58.96 -12.90
N LEU A 7 43.03 58.68 -14.08
CA LEU A 7 43.36 57.34 -14.58
C LEU A 7 44.48 56.70 -13.70
N SER A 8 44.30 55.50 -13.26
CA SER A 8 45.37 54.60 -12.79
C SER A 8 45.26 53.23 -13.42
N PRO A 9 46.36 52.48 -13.56
CA PRO A 9 46.56 51.54 -14.66
C PRO A 9 45.94 50.18 -14.37
N THR A 10 45.51 49.60 -15.47
CA THR A 10 44.99 48.26 -15.60
C THR A 10 45.89 47.18 -15.05
N HIS A 11 45.55 46.64 -13.91
CA HIS A 11 45.96 45.27 -13.54
C HIS A 11 44.98 44.31 -14.23
N ARG A 12 45.42 43.67 -15.33
CA ARG A 12 44.81 42.46 -15.87
C ARG A 12 45.02 41.38 -14.82
N SER A 13 44.02 41.17 -14.00
CA SER A 13 43.88 39.94 -13.23
C SER A 13 43.58 38.80 -14.21
N HIS A 14 44.56 37.96 -14.46
CA HIS A 14 44.34 36.65 -15.05
C HIS A 14 43.40 35.90 -14.12
N ASN A 15 42.17 35.71 -14.53
CA ASN A 15 41.29 34.67 -13.98
C ASN A 15 41.96 33.34 -14.24
N LEU A 16 42.81 32.89 -13.34
CA LEU A 16 43.15 31.50 -13.14
C LEU A 16 41.84 30.81 -12.79
N ILE A 17 41.32 30.02 -13.70
CA ILE A 17 40.27 29.05 -13.39
C ILE A 17 40.91 28.14 -12.36
N GLU A 18 40.60 28.35 -11.08
CA GLU A 18 40.92 27.40 -10.03
C GLU A 18 40.20 26.09 -10.40
N LEU A 19 40.98 25.14 -10.85
CA LEU A 19 40.56 23.76 -10.92
C LEU A 19 40.16 23.34 -9.50
N PRO A 20 39.03 22.70 -9.27
CA PRO A 20 38.74 22.14 -7.96
C PRO A 20 39.95 21.29 -7.57
N GLN A 21 40.57 21.64 -6.41
CA GLN A 21 41.57 20.78 -5.80
C GLN A 21 40.88 19.47 -5.47
N ILE A 22 41.14 18.47 -6.30
CA ILE A 22 40.72 17.10 -5.99
C ILE A 22 41.64 16.71 -4.83
N ASP A 23 41.09 16.56 -3.65
CA ASP A 23 41.82 16.18 -2.45
C ASP A 23 42.60 14.89 -2.73
N ALA A 24 43.94 14.98 -2.55
CA ALA A 24 44.88 13.89 -2.85
C ALA A 24 44.69 12.64 -1.96
N HIS A 25 43.69 12.64 -1.11
CA HIS A 25 43.33 11.54 -0.21
C HIS A 25 42.14 10.67 -0.68
N MET A 26 41.49 11.00 -1.81
CA MET A 26 40.50 10.11 -2.36
C MET A 26 41.18 8.96 -3.10
N ALA A 27 40.88 7.73 -2.73
CA ALA A 27 41.33 6.54 -3.42
C ALA A 27 40.95 6.64 -4.90
N ASP A 28 41.94 6.62 -5.80
CA ASP A 28 41.74 6.55 -7.26
C ASP A 28 41.92 5.08 -7.71
N PRO A 29 40.94 4.22 -7.48
CA PRO A 29 41.07 2.79 -7.69
C PRO A 29 41.27 2.41 -9.17
N PHE A 30 41.00 3.35 -10.09
CA PHE A 30 41.05 3.11 -11.53
C PHE A 30 42.11 3.95 -12.26
N GLY A 31 42.86 4.80 -11.55
CA GLY A 31 43.88 5.67 -12.15
C GLY A 31 43.32 6.84 -12.97
N ILE A 32 42.01 7.07 -12.92
CA ILE A 32 41.31 8.10 -13.72
C ILE A 32 41.76 9.52 -13.30
N VAL A 33 41.84 9.79 -12.00
CA VAL A 33 42.31 11.07 -11.47
C VAL A 33 43.71 11.35 -11.91
N GLY A 34 44.58 10.33 -11.96
CA GLY A 34 45.92 10.43 -12.45
C GLY A 34 45.96 10.86 -13.92
N VAL A 35 45.18 10.29 -14.81
CA VAL A 35 45.10 10.67 -16.24
C VAL A 35 44.59 12.12 -16.36
N ILE A 36 43.55 12.51 -15.64
CA ILE A 36 43.01 13.87 -15.64
C ILE A 36 44.11 14.88 -15.25
N GLY A 37 44.91 14.56 -14.23
CA GLY A 37 45.99 15.40 -13.76
C GLY A 37 47.11 15.59 -14.82
N VAL A 38 47.57 14.50 -15.44
CA VAL A 38 48.63 14.52 -16.47
C VAL A 38 48.16 15.30 -17.70
N VAL A 39 46.94 15.12 -18.16
CA VAL A 39 46.38 15.89 -19.30
C VAL A 39 46.34 17.38 -18.98
N GLY A 40 46.01 17.74 -17.74
CA GLY A 40 46.07 19.12 -17.28
C GLY A 40 47.52 19.69 -17.34
N GLN A 41 48.51 18.92 -16.90
CA GLN A 41 49.93 19.32 -16.92
C GLN A 41 50.43 19.45 -18.36
N ILE A 42 50.10 18.54 -19.26
CA ILE A 42 50.47 18.62 -20.70
C ILE A 42 49.92 19.92 -21.31
N ALA A 43 48.65 20.27 -21.02
CA ALA A 43 48.05 21.49 -21.52
C ALA A 43 48.78 22.74 -20.98
N GLN A 44 49.29 22.70 -19.75
CA GLN A 44 49.95 23.80 -19.09
C GLN A 44 51.41 23.99 -19.56
N VAL A 45 52.08 22.92 -20.02
CA VAL A 45 53.49 23.01 -20.49
C VAL A 45 53.66 24.05 -21.58
N ALA A 46 52.76 24.09 -22.58
CA ALA A 46 52.88 25.09 -23.66
C ALA A 46 52.71 26.52 -23.13
N VAL A 47 51.78 26.73 -22.17
CA VAL A 47 51.56 28.02 -21.56
C VAL A 47 52.78 28.47 -20.72
N THR A 48 53.36 27.53 -19.97
CA THR A 48 54.58 27.76 -19.14
C THR A 48 55.77 28.14 -19.98
N LEU A 49 55.84 27.62 -21.23
CA LEU A 49 56.88 27.93 -22.18
C LEU A 49 56.64 29.21 -22.99
N GLY A 50 55.60 29.96 -22.66
CA GLY A 50 55.25 31.22 -23.34
C GLY A 50 54.76 31.02 -24.76
N LEU A 51 54.30 29.83 -25.13
CA LEU A 51 53.78 29.50 -26.45
C LEU A 51 52.24 29.69 -26.46
N ASP A 52 51.75 30.40 -27.48
CA ASP A 52 50.31 30.52 -27.70
C ASP A 52 49.82 29.29 -28.55
N TRP A 53 48.80 28.64 -28.05
CA TRP A 53 48.15 27.52 -28.79
C TRP A 53 47.56 27.95 -30.16
N LYS A 54 47.34 29.25 -30.38
CA LYS A 54 46.95 29.78 -31.68
C LYS A 54 47.99 29.52 -32.75
N ASP A 55 49.27 29.53 -32.37
CA ASP A 55 50.42 29.31 -33.24
C ASP A 55 50.84 27.85 -33.42
N ALA A 56 50.15 26.96 -32.70
CA ALA A 56 50.38 25.52 -32.78
C ALA A 56 49.98 24.98 -34.18
N SER A 57 50.71 23.92 -34.62
CA SER A 57 50.34 23.21 -35.82
C SER A 57 48.91 22.63 -35.71
N VAL A 58 48.27 22.41 -36.88
CA VAL A 58 46.89 21.83 -36.93
C VAL A 58 46.86 20.48 -36.19
N ASP A 59 47.88 19.65 -36.36
CA ASP A 59 47.97 18.34 -35.70
C ASP A 59 48.08 18.47 -34.17
N ALA A 60 48.88 19.43 -33.66
CA ALA A 60 49.01 19.65 -32.22
C ALA A 60 47.71 20.17 -31.61
N LYS A 61 47.01 21.08 -32.29
CA LYS A 61 45.69 21.57 -31.89
C LYS A 61 44.67 20.44 -31.81
N ARG A 62 44.63 19.58 -32.83
CA ARG A 62 43.73 18.43 -32.86
C ARG A 62 44.00 17.49 -31.72
N PHE A 63 45.27 17.13 -31.49
CA PHE A 63 45.67 16.24 -30.40
C PHE A 63 45.27 16.82 -29.02
N MET A 64 45.48 18.12 -28.80
CA MET A 64 45.05 18.79 -27.56
C MET A 64 43.54 18.78 -27.38
N THR A 65 42.79 18.97 -28.46
CA THR A 65 41.32 18.87 -28.41
C THR A 65 40.89 17.47 -27.99
N GLU A 66 41.52 16.45 -28.56
CA GLU A 66 41.28 15.04 -28.23
C GLU A 66 41.60 14.75 -26.75
N LEU A 67 42.73 15.23 -26.23
CA LEU A 67 43.09 15.10 -24.82
C LEU A 67 42.12 15.84 -23.88
N GLN A 68 41.68 17.06 -24.24
CA GLN A 68 40.71 17.80 -23.46
C GLN A 68 39.35 17.12 -23.43
N THR A 69 38.88 16.57 -24.53
CA THR A 69 37.67 15.78 -24.62
C THR A 69 37.75 14.56 -23.69
N LEU A 70 38.87 13.85 -23.76
CA LEU A 70 39.13 12.72 -22.87
C LEU A 70 39.10 13.13 -21.38
N LYS A 71 39.78 14.24 -21.02
CA LYS A 71 39.77 14.77 -19.66
C LYS A 71 38.32 15.07 -19.19
N THR A 72 37.52 15.70 -20.05
CA THR A 72 36.12 16.03 -19.70
C THR A 72 35.30 14.76 -19.44
N VAL A 73 35.37 13.78 -20.35
CA VAL A 73 34.65 12.51 -20.19
C VAL A 73 35.07 11.78 -18.92
N LEU A 74 36.37 11.69 -18.65
CA LEU A 74 36.88 11.04 -17.43
C LEU A 74 36.48 11.80 -16.17
N SER A 75 36.51 13.14 -16.19
CA SER A 75 36.06 13.96 -15.04
C SER A 75 34.59 13.78 -14.75
N GLU A 76 33.73 13.79 -15.78
CA GLU A 76 32.28 13.55 -15.65
C GLU A 76 32.00 12.14 -15.13
N THR A 77 32.70 11.14 -15.66
CA THR A 77 32.59 9.75 -15.19
C THR A 77 32.96 9.63 -13.73
N TYR A 78 34.07 10.24 -13.33
CA TYR A 78 34.53 10.21 -11.94
C TYR A 78 33.53 10.89 -11.00
N THR A 79 33.15 12.13 -11.34
CA THR A 79 32.30 12.95 -10.45
C THR A 79 30.85 12.43 -10.36
N ASN A 80 30.27 12.06 -11.51
CA ASN A 80 28.84 11.74 -11.55
C ASN A 80 28.55 10.26 -11.24
N ILE A 81 29.54 9.39 -11.29
CA ILE A 81 29.35 7.95 -11.14
C ILE A 81 30.17 7.37 -10.00
N LEU A 82 31.51 7.53 -10.06
CA LEU A 82 32.40 6.83 -9.12
C LEU A 82 32.35 7.42 -7.71
N VAL A 83 32.14 8.73 -7.57
CA VAL A 83 32.06 9.43 -6.28
C VAL A 83 30.61 9.66 -5.87
N ASN A 84 29.66 9.53 -6.79
CA ASN A 84 28.25 9.78 -6.51
C ASN A 84 27.62 8.59 -5.77
N ASP A 85 27.30 8.81 -4.49
CA ASP A 85 26.68 7.79 -3.66
C ASP A 85 25.23 7.47 -4.10
N ASP A 86 24.51 8.43 -4.67
CA ASP A 86 23.16 8.18 -5.20
C ASP A 86 23.19 7.20 -6.38
N PHE A 87 24.22 7.33 -7.26
CA PHE A 87 24.41 6.37 -8.34
C PHE A 87 24.73 4.97 -7.81
N LYS A 88 25.66 4.87 -6.86
CA LYS A 88 26.01 3.59 -6.22
C LYS A 88 24.80 2.96 -5.54
N ASN A 89 24.05 3.76 -4.79
CA ASN A 89 22.85 3.29 -4.09
C ASN A 89 21.75 2.84 -5.05
N ALA A 90 21.62 3.48 -6.21
CA ALA A 90 20.67 3.08 -7.24
C ALA A 90 20.95 1.65 -7.78
N PHE A 91 22.22 1.21 -7.74
CA PHE A 91 22.62 -0.13 -8.12
C PHE A 91 22.95 -1.06 -6.95
N ASN A 92 22.73 -0.65 -5.71
CA ASN A 92 23.02 -1.47 -4.54
C ASN A 92 22.27 -2.81 -4.60
N GLY A 93 23.06 -3.92 -4.58
CA GLY A 93 22.54 -5.27 -4.72
C GLY A 93 22.10 -5.65 -6.14
N ARG A 94 22.52 -4.92 -7.18
CA ARG A 94 22.11 -5.10 -8.58
C ARG A 94 23.29 -5.03 -9.53
N HIS A 95 23.11 -5.67 -10.70
CA HIS A 95 24.09 -5.66 -11.75
C HIS A 95 24.06 -4.32 -12.51
N SER A 96 25.21 -3.61 -12.52
CA SER A 96 25.49 -2.51 -13.43
C SER A 96 26.49 -3.00 -14.48
N THR A 97 26.16 -2.85 -15.74
CA THR A 97 27.06 -3.25 -16.85
C THR A 97 28.31 -2.39 -16.86
N PHE A 98 28.17 -1.12 -16.53
CA PHE A 98 29.28 -0.17 -16.44
C PHE A 98 30.23 -0.51 -15.28
N LEU A 99 29.70 -0.72 -14.05
CA LEU A 99 30.52 -1.06 -12.89
C LEU A 99 31.20 -2.43 -13.06
N ALA A 100 30.52 -3.40 -13.63
CA ALA A 100 31.10 -4.72 -13.93
C ALA A 100 32.27 -4.64 -14.90
N GLN A 101 32.23 -3.70 -15.87
CA GLN A 101 33.35 -3.51 -16.83
C GLN A 101 34.55 -2.78 -16.20
N LEU A 102 34.30 -1.91 -15.19
CA LEU A 102 35.40 -1.27 -14.46
C LEU A 102 36.08 -2.19 -13.44
N GLY A 103 35.39 -3.21 -12.95
CA GLY A 103 35.84 -4.12 -11.89
C GLY A 103 35.53 -3.58 -10.49
N ASP A 104 35.44 -4.51 -9.53
CA ASP A 104 35.18 -4.13 -8.12
C ASP A 104 36.50 -3.73 -7.44
N PRO A 105 36.65 -2.49 -6.98
CA PRO A 105 37.84 -2.06 -6.26
C PRO A 105 38.01 -2.73 -4.88
N ALA A 106 36.97 -3.38 -4.36
CA ALA A 106 36.98 -4.03 -3.05
C ALA A 106 37.46 -5.49 -3.11
N GLU A 107 37.57 -6.11 -4.31
CA GLU A 107 38.08 -7.46 -4.48
C GLU A 107 39.46 -7.47 -5.17
N PRO A 108 40.58 -7.46 -4.41
CA PRO A 108 41.94 -7.46 -4.97
C PRO A 108 42.36 -8.77 -5.65
N THR A 109 41.51 -9.77 -5.72
CA THR A 109 41.78 -11.10 -6.25
C THR A 109 41.47 -11.28 -7.73
N ASN A 110 40.75 -10.32 -8.35
CA ASN A 110 40.48 -10.38 -9.79
C ASN A 110 41.66 -9.74 -10.58
N PRO A 111 42.13 -10.36 -11.70
CA PRO A 111 43.04 -9.66 -12.56
C PRO A 111 42.42 -8.34 -12.98
N PRO A 112 43.26 -7.25 -13.10
CA PRO A 112 42.73 -5.93 -13.42
C PRO A 112 41.89 -6.03 -14.68
N THR A 113 40.69 -5.48 -14.65
CA THR A 113 39.81 -5.48 -15.82
C THR A 113 40.56 -4.83 -16.98
N ASN A 114 40.25 -5.22 -18.21
CA ASN A 114 40.90 -4.64 -19.40
C ASN A 114 40.85 -3.10 -19.37
N THR A 115 39.81 -2.52 -18.82
CA THR A 115 39.62 -1.08 -18.75
C THR A 115 40.54 -0.40 -17.73
N SER A 116 40.71 -0.93 -16.51
CA SER A 116 41.62 -0.34 -15.51
C SER A 116 43.10 -0.49 -15.94
N ALA A 117 43.48 -1.63 -16.51
CA ALA A 117 44.80 -1.84 -17.09
C ALA A 117 45.10 -0.85 -18.22
N MET A 118 44.11 -0.52 -19.04
CA MET A 118 44.25 0.45 -20.13
C MET A 118 44.35 1.88 -19.67
N VAL A 119 43.56 2.29 -18.65
CA VAL A 119 43.64 3.63 -18.05
C VAL A 119 45.05 3.82 -17.44
N LEU A 120 45.59 2.81 -16.75
CA LEU A 120 46.93 2.85 -16.17
C LEU A 120 48.01 2.93 -17.25
N ALA A 121 47.91 2.12 -18.30
CA ALA A 121 48.82 2.15 -19.44
C ALA A 121 48.79 3.51 -20.16
N CYS A 122 47.61 4.11 -20.34
CA CYS A 122 47.46 5.45 -20.88
C CYS A 122 48.13 6.50 -20.02
N LYS A 123 47.95 6.43 -18.67
CA LYS A 123 48.61 7.33 -17.73
C LYS A 123 50.13 7.27 -17.92
N GLN A 124 50.73 6.08 -17.96
CA GLN A 124 52.19 5.90 -18.14
C GLN A 124 52.71 6.50 -19.43
N GLU A 125 51.98 6.36 -20.53
CA GLU A 125 52.37 6.96 -21.82
C GLU A 125 52.19 8.48 -21.83
N LEU A 126 51.15 9.01 -21.20
CA LEU A 126 50.98 10.46 -21.05
C LEU A 126 52.04 11.05 -20.13
N ASP A 127 52.44 10.36 -19.06
CA ASP A 127 53.56 10.72 -18.22
C ASP A 127 54.86 10.76 -19.03
N GLY A 128 55.13 9.76 -19.88
CA GLY A 128 56.23 9.72 -20.82
C GLY A 128 56.25 10.87 -21.81
N LEU A 129 55.05 11.24 -22.33
CA LEU A 129 54.86 12.40 -23.21
C LEU A 129 55.19 13.71 -22.44
N LEU A 130 54.70 13.84 -21.22
CA LEU A 130 54.96 15.01 -20.35
C LEU A 130 56.43 15.16 -20.11
N ASP A 131 57.15 14.07 -19.76
CA ASP A 131 58.60 14.05 -19.55
C ASP A 131 59.39 14.47 -20.82
N ASP A 132 58.95 13.97 -21.99
CA ASP A 132 59.58 14.31 -23.29
C ASP A 132 59.35 15.78 -23.63
N LEU A 133 58.17 16.32 -23.37
CA LEU A 133 57.86 17.74 -23.51
C LEU A 133 58.70 18.61 -22.55
N MET A 134 58.85 18.22 -21.30
CA MET A 134 59.65 18.90 -20.32
C MET A 134 61.16 18.90 -20.66
N LYS A 135 61.69 17.76 -21.11
CA LYS A 135 63.08 17.67 -21.58
C LYS A 135 63.35 18.61 -22.76
N ARG A 136 62.41 18.70 -23.69
CA ARG A 136 62.50 19.57 -24.88
C ARG A 136 62.36 21.06 -24.51
N ALA A 137 61.70 21.34 -23.39
CA ALA A 137 61.50 22.66 -22.83
C ALA A 137 62.79 23.33 -22.25
N HIS A 138 63.75 22.52 -21.81
CA HIS A 138 65.00 23.04 -21.19
C HIS A 138 66.05 23.55 -22.19
N GLY A 139 65.73 23.70 -23.49
CA GLY A 139 66.65 24.21 -24.51
C GLY A 139 66.44 25.70 -24.85
N HIS A 140 67.51 26.44 -25.13
CA HIS A 140 67.55 27.91 -25.32
C HIS A 140 66.66 28.51 -26.43
N ARG A 141 65.94 27.73 -27.21
CA ARG A 141 64.91 28.17 -28.16
C ARG A 141 63.84 27.10 -28.26
N VAL A 142 62.74 27.30 -27.59
CA VAL A 142 61.58 26.42 -27.66
C VAL A 142 60.59 27.00 -28.66
N GLY A 143 60.28 26.26 -29.71
CA GLY A 143 59.23 26.63 -30.68
C GLY A 143 58.33 25.44 -30.92
N TRP A 144 57.14 25.68 -31.46
CA TRP A 144 56.13 24.64 -31.79
C TRP A 144 56.70 23.49 -32.66
N GLU A 145 57.67 23.78 -33.55
CA GLU A 145 58.30 22.75 -34.37
C GLU A 145 59.06 21.67 -33.58
N ARG A 146 59.62 22.03 -32.40
CA ARG A 146 60.30 21.08 -31.52
C ARG A 146 59.35 20.23 -30.71
N LEU A 147 58.23 20.84 -30.27
CA LEU A 147 57.20 20.12 -29.53
C LEU A 147 56.34 19.24 -30.46
N LYS A 148 56.18 19.63 -31.72
CA LYS A 148 55.42 18.90 -32.73
C LYS A 148 55.84 17.43 -32.84
N ALA A 149 57.12 17.14 -32.79
CA ALA A 149 57.59 15.76 -32.89
C ALA A 149 57.21 14.87 -31.72
N ALA A 150 57.00 15.43 -30.52
CA ALA A 150 56.51 14.69 -29.37
C ALA A 150 55.01 14.42 -29.49
N PHE A 151 54.20 15.41 -29.93
CA PHE A 151 52.76 15.25 -30.13
C PHE A 151 52.39 14.32 -31.28
N LEU A 152 53.32 14.17 -32.30
CA LEU A 152 53.10 13.37 -33.47
C LEU A 152 53.69 11.94 -33.37
N ALA A 153 54.26 11.58 -32.21
CA ALA A 153 54.76 10.24 -32.01
C ALA A 153 53.65 9.20 -32.24
N LYS A 154 53.91 8.23 -33.13
CA LYS A 154 52.92 7.22 -33.54
C LYS A 154 52.32 6.49 -32.35
N LYS A 155 53.15 6.12 -31.38
CA LYS A 155 52.75 5.41 -30.18
C LYS A 155 51.76 6.22 -29.31
N THR A 156 51.98 7.53 -29.14
CA THR A 156 51.12 8.42 -28.38
C THR A 156 49.77 8.58 -29.04
N ARG A 157 49.73 8.71 -30.36
CA ARG A 157 48.46 8.79 -31.10
C ARG A 157 47.63 7.52 -30.99
N GLU A 158 48.27 6.34 -31.27
CA GLU A 158 47.60 5.05 -31.18
C GLU A 158 46.98 4.83 -29.79
N MET A 159 47.63 5.32 -28.74
CA MET A 159 47.18 5.20 -27.38
C MET A 159 45.99 6.13 -27.07
N VAL A 160 46.05 7.38 -27.51
CA VAL A 160 44.93 8.33 -27.34
C VAL A 160 43.71 7.85 -28.10
N GLU A 161 43.88 7.36 -29.34
CA GLU A 161 42.78 6.77 -30.11
C GLU A 161 42.18 5.50 -29.45
N ASN A 162 43.03 4.69 -28.83
CA ASN A 162 42.59 3.52 -28.06
C ASN A 162 41.77 3.94 -26.84
N LEU A 163 42.26 4.92 -26.10
CA LEU A 163 41.56 5.40 -24.93
C LEU A 163 40.21 6.09 -25.26
N GLN A 164 40.18 6.84 -26.37
CA GLN A 164 38.93 7.41 -26.88
C GLN A 164 37.89 6.33 -27.25
N ARG A 165 38.33 5.25 -27.90
CA ARG A 165 37.46 4.12 -28.21
C ARG A 165 36.90 3.47 -26.93
N GLN A 166 37.73 3.32 -25.89
CA GLN A 166 37.29 2.79 -24.60
C GLN A 166 36.34 3.73 -23.87
N CYS A 167 36.60 5.02 -23.90
CA CYS A 167 35.65 6.03 -23.36
C CYS A 167 34.30 5.99 -24.10
N GLY A 168 34.30 5.79 -25.43
CA GLY A 168 33.09 5.57 -26.21
C GLY A 168 32.35 4.32 -25.77
N THR A 169 33.05 3.23 -25.48
CA THR A 169 32.45 1.99 -24.97
C THR A 169 31.85 2.21 -23.56
N LEU A 170 32.58 2.86 -22.64
CA LEU A 170 32.08 3.19 -21.30
C LEU A 170 30.85 4.08 -21.33
N ASN A 171 30.86 5.10 -22.19
CA ASN A 171 29.68 5.96 -22.38
C ASN A 171 28.47 5.18 -22.90
N SER A 172 28.68 4.22 -23.80
CA SER A 172 27.58 3.36 -24.28
C SER A 172 27.01 2.48 -23.16
N LEU A 173 27.89 1.90 -22.31
CA LEU A 173 27.46 1.12 -21.15
C LEU A 173 26.71 1.96 -20.13
N MET A 174 27.18 3.19 -19.86
CA MET A 174 26.47 4.15 -19.02
C MET A 174 25.08 4.49 -19.56
N ALA A 175 24.96 4.67 -20.87
CA ALA A 175 23.68 4.94 -21.50
C ALA A 175 22.71 3.76 -21.33
N VAL A 176 23.18 2.53 -21.42
CA VAL A 176 22.38 1.31 -21.16
C VAL A 176 21.91 1.27 -19.71
N ASP A 177 22.81 1.48 -18.76
CA ASP A 177 22.47 1.50 -17.33
C ASP A 177 21.51 2.64 -16.98
N ALA A 178 21.73 3.84 -17.55
CA ALA A 178 20.81 4.99 -17.37
C ALA A 178 19.41 4.69 -17.94
N LEU A 179 19.33 4.04 -19.09
CA LEU A 179 18.05 3.61 -19.67
C LEU A 179 17.34 2.58 -18.78
N ALA A 180 18.08 1.60 -18.27
CA ALA A 180 17.55 0.60 -17.36
C ALA A 180 17.01 1.24 -16.07
N LEU A 181 17.74 2.18 -15.47
CA LEU A 181 17.30 2.95 -14.31
C LEU A 181 16.06 3.79 -14.62
N THR A 182 16.06 4.52 -15.73
CA THR A 182 14.94 5.36 -16.15
C THR A 182 13.67 4.54 -16.33
N THR A 183 13.77 3.40 -17.02
CA THR A 183 12.65 2.48 -17.25
C THR A 183 12.08 1.98 -15.92
N ARG A 184 12.94 1.68 -14.97
CA ARG A 184 12.55 1.21 -13.66
C ARG A 184 11.89 2.29 -12.82
N ILE A 185 12.48 3.49 -12.74
CA ILE A 185 11.90 4.63 -12.03
C ILE A 185 10.50 4.91 -12.59
N HIS A 186 10.36 4.87 -13.91
CA HIS A 186 9.05 5.03 -14.55
C HIS A 186 8.03 3.97 -14.10
N LYS A 187 8.45 2.72 -13.98
CA LYS A 187 7.60 1.63 -13.46
C LYS A 187 7.23 1.86 -11.99
N GLU A 188 8.19 2.13 -11.13
CA GLU A 188 7.97 2.38 -9.68
C GLU A 188 7.06 3.60 -9.45
N VAL A 189 7.28 4.70 -10.20
CA VAL A 189 6.42 5.89 -10.13
C VAL A 189 5.00 5.59 -10.63
N SER A 190 4.87 4.79 -11.69
CA SER A 190 3.56 4.37 -12.20
C SER A 190 2.80 3.50 -11.19
N GLU A 191 3.49 2.58 -10.53
CA GLU A 191 2.92 1.72 -9.47
C GLU A 191 2.52 2.56 -8.25
N ALA A 192 3.40 3.43 -7.76
CA ALA A 192 3.11 4.34 -6.65
C ALA A 192 1.93 5.29 -6.95
N ARG A 193 1.83 5.77 -8.19
CA ARG A 193 0.69 6.60 -8.62
C ARG A 193 -0.63 5.84 -8.62
N LYS A 194 -0.62 4.58 -9.06
CA LYS A 194 -1.80 3.71 -9.01
C LYS A 194 -2.23 3.44 -7.56
N GLU A 195 -1.27 3.19 -6.69
CA GLU A 195 -1.54 2.97 -5.26
C GLU A 195 -2.11 4.21 -4.60
N GLN A 196 -1.54 5.39 -4.88
CA GLN A 196 -2.06 6.66 -4.40
C GLN A 196 -3.48 6.94 -4.90
N GLN A 197 -3.78 6.65 -6.17
CA GLN A 197 -5.12 6.80 -6.73
C GLN A 197 -6.13 5.85 -6.04
N ARG A 198 -5.73 4.61 -5.79
CA ARG A 198 -6.58 3.65 -5.02
C ARG A 198 -6.84 4.17 -3.62
N TRP A 199 -5.79 4.60 -2.91
CA TRP A 199 -5.94 5.16 -1.57
C TRP A 199 -6.86 6.38 -1.54
N GLN A 200 -6.73 7.30 -2.51
CA GLN A 200 -7.63 8.45 -2.61
C GLN A 200 -9.09 8.03 -2.86
N ALA A 201 -9.31 7.09 -3.77
CA ALA A 201 -10.65 6.54 -4.04
C ALA A 201 -11.26 5.87 -2.79
N ASP A 202 -10.47 5.13 -2.02
CA ASP A 202 -10.91 4.50 -0.77
C ASP A 202 -11.26 5.54 0.30
N GLN A 203 -10.50 6.63 0.42
CA GLN A 203 -10.82 7.74 1.32
C GLN A 203 -12.10 8.47 0.92
N GLU A 204 -12.30 8.72 -0.37
CA GLU A 204 -13.54 9.30 -0.89
C GLU A 204 -14.74 8.38 -0.62
N ASN A 205 -14.61 7.09 -0.90
CA ASN A 205 -15.64 6.09 -0.64
C ASN A 205 -16.00 6.05 0.86
N LYS A 206 -14.99 6.03 1.73
CA LYS A 206 -15.19 6.08 3.19
C LYS A 206 -15.94 7.34 3.61
N THR A 207 -15.59 8.49 3.04
CA THR A 207 -16.25 9.76 3.34
C THR A 207 -17.74 9.71 3.00
N VAL A 208 -18.09 9.12 1.84
CA VAL A 208 -19.49 8.95 1.44
C VAL A 208 -20.23 7.97 2.35
N LEU A 209 -19.61 6.85 2.71
CA LEU A 209 -20.20 5.86 3.61
C LEU A 209 -20.40 6.43 5.03
N ASP A 210 -19.45 7.21 5.55
CA ASP A 210 -19.54 7.85 6.85
C ASP A 210 -20.60 8.98 6.86
N TRP A 211 -20.86 9.62 5.73
CA TRP A 211 -21.96 10.56 5.57
C TRP A 211 -23.33 9.86 5.61
N VAL A 212 -23.44 8.66 5.02
CA VAL A 212 -24.69 7.88 5.07
C VAL A 212 -25.03 7.51 6.52
N THR A 213 -24.08 6.92 7.23
CA THR A 213 -24.18 6.63 8.67
C THR A 213 -22.80 6.32 9.25
N THR A 214 -22.63 6.70 10.53
CA THR A 214 -21.47 6.28 11.33
C THR A 214 -21.76 5.03 12.18
N VAL A 215 -22.98 4.51 12.13
CA VAL A 215 -23.35 3.30 12.89
C VAL A 215 -22.73 2.08 12.24
N ASP A 216 -21.93 1.36 13.02
CA ASP A 216 -21.28 0.11 12.64
C ASP A 216 -21.68 -0.99 13.63
N TYR A 217 -22.18 -2.10 13.11
CA TYR A 217 -22.59 -3.27 13.87
C TYR A 217 -21.51 -4.34 13.95
N SER A 218 -20.37 -4.19 13.26
CA SER A 218 -19.30 -5.18 13.20
C SER A 218 -18.68 -5.48 14.57
N SER A 219 -18.50 -4.44 15.39
CA SER A 219 -18.00 -4.61 16.75
C SER A 219 -18.97 -5.38 17.64
N GLN A 220 -20.28 -5.15 17.47
CA GLN A 220 -21.32 -5.90 18.20
C GLN A 220 -21.37 -7.36 17.74
N GLN A 221 -21.31 -7.59 16.44
CA GLN A 221 -21.22 -8.94 15.87
C GLN A 221 -20.03 -9.70 16.44
N SER A 222 -18.85 -9.08 16.45
CA SER A 222 -17.63 -9.69 17.01
C SER A 222 -17.75 -10.00 18.49
N ASP A 223 -18.36 -9.11 19.27
CA ASP A 223 -18.61 -9.34 20.71
C ASP A 223 -19.59 -10.49 20.94
N PHE A 224 -20.71 -10.53 20.21
CA PHE A 224 -21.72 -11.55 20.37
C PHE A 224 -21.24 -12.94 19.95
N ILE A 225 -20.58 -13.05 18.77
CA ILE A 225 -20.03 -14.33 18.33
C ILE A 225 -18.88 -14.79 19.22
N GLY A 226 -18.07 -13.87 19.77
CA GLY A 226 -17.02 -14.18 20.73
C GLY A 226 -17.54 -14.77 22.05
N ARG A 227 -18.80 -14.50 22.42
CA ARG A 227 -19.47 -15.08 23.60
C ARG A 227 -20.13 -16.43 23.32
N ARG A 228 -20.15 -16.87 22.06
CA ARG A 228 -20.69 -18.16 21.68
C ARG A 228 -19.89 -19.29 22.32
N GLN A 229 -20.52 -20.20 23.04
CA GLN A 229 -19.90 -21.48 23.37
C GLN A 229 -19.75 -22.35 22.11
N ALA A 230 -18.56 -22.85 21.85
CA ALA A 230 -18.27 -23.64 20.66
C ALA A 230 -19.28 -24.80 20.49
N GLY A 231 -19.83 -24.94 19.28
CA GLY A 231 -20.79 -25.99 18.92
C GLY A 231 -22.25 -25.73 19.33
N THR A 232 -22.55 -24.59 19.99
CA THR A 232 -23.96 -24.19 20.27
C THR A 232 -24.60 -23.55 19.04
N GLY A 233 -25.94 -23.61 18.94
CA GLY A 233 -26.74 -23.02 17.85
C GLY A 233 -26.74 -23.84 16.56
N GLN A 234 -26.10 -24.99 16.52
CA GLN A 234 -26.06 -25.87 15.35
C GLN A 234 -27.44 -26.34 14.93
N TRP A 235 -28.33 -26.56 15.92
CA TRP A 235 -29.72 -26.95 15.68
C TRP A 235 -30.50 -26.01 14.74
N LEU A 236 -30.21 -24.69 14.80
CA LEU A 236 -30.82 -23.73 13.91
C LEU A 236 -30.27 -23.86 12.50
N LEU A 237 -28.93 -23.97 12.36
CA LEU A 237 -28.27 -24.10 11.06
C LEU A 237 -28.67 -25.40 10.35
N ASP A 238 -29.00 -26.45 11.10
CA ASP A 238 -29.46 -27.74 10.58
C ASP A 238 -30.97 -27.76 10.34
N ALA A 239 -31.72 -26.76 10.81
CA ALA A 239 -33.17 -26.71 10.65
C ALA A 239 -33.55 -26.53 9.18
N ILE A 240 -34.59 -27.26 8.74
CA ILE A 240 -35.05 -27.20 7.35
C ILE A 240 -35.51 -25.79 6.96
N GLU A 241 -36.13 -25.09 7.89
CA GLU A 241 -36.58 -23.71 7.74
C GLU A 241 -35.43 -22.75 7.43
N TYR A 242 -34.29 -22.92 8.14
CA TYR A 242 -33.11 -22.11 7.90
C TYR A 242 -32.45 -22.43 6.55
N GLN A 243 -32.37 -23.73 6.19
CA GLN A 243 -31.83 -24.14 4.90
C GLN A 243 -32.70 -23.63 3.74
N GLN A 244 -34.01 -23.75 3.85
CA GLN A 244 -34.93 -23.19 2.85
C GLN A 244 -34.80 -21.68 2.73
N TRP A 245 -34.69 -20.97 3.87
CA TRP A 245 -34.48 -19.53 3.88
C TRP A 245 -33.17 -19.13 3.22
N THR A 246 -32.09 -19.88 3.42
CA THR A 246 -30.79 -19.55 2.81
C THR A 246 -30.71 -19.91 1.34
N GLU A 247 -31.43 -20.91 0.85
CA GLU A 247 -31.34 -21.43 -0.53
C GLU A 247 -32.32 -20.76 -1.47
N THR A 248 -33.50 -20.44 -1.00
CA THR A 248 -34.60 -19.90 -1.82
C THR A 248 -34.69 -18.38 -1.68
N ALA A 249 -34.86 -17.66 -2.81
CA ALA A 249 -35.04 -16.20 -2.78
C ALA A 249 -36.46 -15.82 -2.28
N ASN A 250 -36.60 -14.57 -1.84
CA ASN A 250 -37.84 -13.98 -1.38
C ASN A 250 -38.48 -14.74 -0.19
N GLN A 251 -37.62 -15.23 0.73
CA GLN A 251 -38.07 -15.94 1.92
C GLN A 251 -37.89 -15.06 3.17
N THR A 252 -38.81 -15.22 4.10
CA THR A 252 -38.72 -14.63 5.43
C THR A 252 -38.72 -15.74 6.48
N LEU A 253 -37.72 -15.73 7.36
CA LEU A 253 -37.64 -16.60 8.54
C LEU A 253 -37.78 -15.77 9.81
N PHE A 254 -38.92 -15.90 10.47
CA PHE A 254 -39.18 -15.21 11.74
C PHE A 254 -38.88 -16.15 12.91
N CYS A 255 -38.01 -15.68 13.80
CA CYS A 255 -37.55 -16.46 14.95
C CYS A 255 -37.95 -15.80 16.28
N PRO A 256 -39.22 -15.99 16.74
CA PRO A 256 -39.64 -15.49 18.05
C PRO A 256 -39.02 -16.32 19.17
N GLY A 257 -38.92 -15.75 20.35
CA GLY A 257 -38.47 -16.46 21.54
C GLY A 257 -38.57 -15.65 22.81
N ILE A 258 -38.72 -16.34 23.95
CA ILE A 258 -38.84 -15.72 25.27
C ILE A 258 -37.60 -14.87 25.61
N PRO A 259 -37.67 -13.91 26.56
CA PRO A 259 -36.51 -13.22 27.07
C PRO A 259 -35.46 -14.22 27.58
N GLY A 260 -34.18 -13.99 27.20
CA GLY A 260 -33.09 -14.87 27.65
C GLY A 260 -32.96 -16.20 26.88
N ALA A 261 -33.73 -16.44 25.83
CA ALA A 261 -33.62 -17.64 24.99
C ALA A 261 -32.36 -17.71 24.11
N GLY A 262 -31.50 -16.68 24.13
CA GLY A 262 -30.25 -16.66 23.34
C GLY A 262 -30.42 -16.08 21.93
N LYS A 263 -31.51 -15.36 21.60
CA LYS A 263 -31.79 -14.81 20.28
C LYS A 263 -30.61 -14.07 19.66
N THR A 264 -29.99 -13.15 20.38
CA THR A 264 -28.84 -12.35 19.88
C THR A 264 -27.62 -13.22 19.57
N ILE A 265 -27.33 -14.25 20.38
CA ILE A 265 -26.24 -15.20 20.08
C ILE A 265 -26.58 -16.02 18.85
N VAL A 266 -27.80 -16.52 18.74
CA VAL A 266 -28.29 -17.22 17.55
C VAL A 266 -28.21 -16.34 16.32
N THR A 267 -28.63 -15.08 16.41
CA THR A 267 -28.47 -14.11 15.31
C THR A 267 -27.00 -13.93 14.90
N SER A 268 -26.09 -13.82 15.85
CA SER A 268 -24.65 -13.70 15.56
C SER A 268 -24.09 -14.97 14.87
N ILE A 269 -24.62 -16.15 15.21
CA ILE A 269 -24.26 -17.41 14.57
C ILE A 269 -24.76 -17.41 13.11
N VAL A 270 -25.99 -16.94 12.87
CA VAL A 270 -26.53 -16.79 11.51
C VAL A 270 -25.65 -15.87 10.68
N VAL A 271 -25.29 -14.70 11.17
CA VAL A 271 -24.43 -13.76 10.47
C VAL A 271 -23.05 -14.39 10.15
N ASP A 272 -22.45 -15.10 11.11
CA ASP A 272 -21.17 -15.78 10.95
C ASP A 272 -21.24 -16.90 9.90
N ASP A 273 -22.30 -17.74 9.94
CA ASP A 273 -22.55 -18.78 8.93
C ASP A 273 -22.71 -18.20 7.53
N LEU A 274 -23.49 -17.11 7.38
CA LEU A 274 -23.69 -16.45 6.09
C LEU A 274 -22.37 -15.91 5.53
N HIS A 275 -21.58 -15.23 6.33
CA HIS A 275 -20.27 -14.73 5.90
C HIS A 275 -19.31 -15.86 5.52
N THR A 276 -19.32 -16.97 6.27
CA THR A 276 -18.51 -18.17 5.95
C THR A 276 -18.98 -18.83 4.66
N ARG A 277 -20.29 -19.03 4.52
CA ARG A 277 -20.91 -19.73 3.38
C ARG A 277 -20.74 -18.97 2.07
N PHE A 278 -20.79 -17.64 2.11
CA PHE A 278 -20.73 -16.76 0.93
C PHE A 278 -19.44 -15.94 0.83
N GLN A 279 -18.39 -16.28 1.57
CA GLN A 279 -17.13 -15.53 1.68
C GLN A 279 -16.50 -15.12 0.35
N ASN A 280 -16.64 -15.95 -0.69
CA ASN A 280 -16.04 -15.70 -2.02
C ASN A 280 -17.07 -15.30 -3.09
N ASN A 281 -18.30 -14.98 -2.68
CA ASN A 281 -19.37 -14.66 -3.63
C ASN A 281 -19.76 -13.19 -3.55
N VAL A 282 -19.12 -12.37 -4.37
CA VAL A 282 -19.37 -10.92 -4.47
C VAL A 282 -20.79 -10.57 -4.97
N HIS A 283 -21.56 -11.56 -5.45
CA HIS A 283 -22.94 -11.36 -5.91
C HIS A 283 -23.98 -11.56 -4.80
N VAL A 284 -23.55 -11.92 -3.58
CA VAL A 284 -24.45 -12.07 -2.43
C VAL A 284 -24.16 -10.92 -1.46
N GLY A 285 -25.17 -10.09 -1.21
CA GLY A 285 -25.11 -9.01 -0.23
C GLY A 285 -25.63 -9.50 1.13
N ILE A 286 -24.88 -9.27 2.20
CA ILE A 286 -25.27 -9.60 3.57
C ILE A 286 -25.29 -8.29 4.38
N ALA A 287 -26.41 -8.04 5.07
CA ALA A 287 -26.52 -6.90 5.97
C ALA A 287 -27.27 -7.27 7.24
N TYR A 288 -26.86 -6.74 8.36
CA TYR A 288 -27.45 -7.10 9.64
C TYR A 288 -27.60 -5.91 10.58
N LEU A 289 -28.58 -5.99 11.46
CA LEU A 289 -28.94 -4.96 12.43
C LEU A 289 -29.12 -5.61 13.80
N TYR A 290 -28.59 -4.96 14.84
CA TYR A 290 -28.82 -5.30 16.24
C TYR A 290 -29.61 -4.19 16.89
N CYS A 291 -30.94 -4.39 17.04
CA CYS A 291 -31.79 -3.44 17.75
C CYS A 291 -31.50 -3.45 19.26
N ASN A 292 -31.50 -2.29 19.89
CA ASN A 292 -31.23 -2.17 21.31
C ASN A 292 -32.02 -0.98 21.91
N PHE A 293 -32.85 -1.26 22.89
CA PHE A 293 -33.69 -0.27 23.55
C PHE A 293 -32.87 0.86 24.22
N ARG A 294 -31.58 0.66 24.52
CA ARG A 294 -30.72 1.71 25.13
C ARG A 294 -30.22 2.73 24.11
N ARG A 295 -30.32 2.44 22.83
CA ARG A 295 -29.87 3.30 21.72
C ARG A 295 -31.02 3.82 20.85
N GLN A 296 -32.21 3.96 21.41
CA GLN A 296 -33.43 4.33 20.65
C GLN A 296 -33.25 5.59 19.77
N ALA A 297 -32.54 6.62 20.27
CA ALA A 297 -32.32 7.85 19.52
C ALA A 297 -31.47 7.67 18.23
N ALA A 298 -30.74 6.58 18.12
CA ALA A 298 -29.89 6.24 16.94
C ALA A 298 -30.51 5.10 16.11
N GLN A 299 -31.78 4.78 16.30
CA GLN A 299 -32.49 3.69 15.64
C GLN A 299 -33.81 4.15 15.01
N GLU A 300 -33.82 5.39 14.52
CA GLU A 300 -34.92 5.82 13.64
C GLU A 300 -34.87 5.01 12.33
N VAL A 301 -35.99 4.97 11.63
CA VAL A 301 -36.10 4.22 10.35
C VAL A 301 -34.97 4.60 9.37
N GLY A 302 -34.68 5.89 9.28
CA GLY A 302 -33.61 6.40 8.44
C GLY A 302 -32.21 5.86 8.81
N ASP A 303 -31.92 5.72 10.11
CA ASP A 303 -30.64 5.19 10.59
C ASP A 303 -30.49 3.69 10.27
N LEU A 304 -31.59 2.92 10.44
CA LEU A 304 -31.62 1.50 10.12
C LEU A 304 -31.41 1.25 8.61
N LEU A 305 -32.14 1.99 7.75
CA LEU A 305 -31.95 1.88 6.29
C LEU A 305 -30.56 2.34 5.87
N SER A 306 -30.05 3.41 6.45
CA SER A 306 -28.67 3.90 6.20
C SER A 306 -27.62 2.85 6.56
N SER A 307 -27.80 2.12 7.66
CA SER A 307 -26.90 1.05 8.08
C SER A 307 -26.91 -0.13 7.10
N LEU A 308 -28.08 -0.51 6.57
CA LEU A 308 -28.17 -1.53 5.52
C LEU A 308 -27.50 -1.08 4.21
N ILE A 309 -27.74 0.18 3.80
CA ILE A 309 -27.08 0.77 2.63
C ILE A 309 -25.58 0.74 2.78
N ARG A 310 -25.05 1.17 3.93
CA ARG A 310 -23.60 1.18 4.20
C ARG A 310 -23.00 -0.22 4.06
N GLN A 311 -23.58 -1.21 4.74
CA GLN A 311 -23.07 -2.59 4.73
C GLN A 311 -23.08 -3.17 3.32
N LEU A 312 -24.19 -3.06 2.57
CA LEU A 312 -24.29 -3.56 1.20
C LEU A 312 -23.36 -2.81 0.22
N SER A 313 -22.98 -1.57 0.53
CA SER A 313 -22.13 -0.76 -0.36
C SER A 313 -20.65 -0.91 -0.09
N GLN A 314 -20.24 -1.20 1.15
CA GLN A 314 -18.82 -1.33 1.51
C GLN A 314 -18.16 -2.58 0.93
N ASP A 315 -18.92 -3.64 0.68
CA ASP A 315 -18.43 -4.91 0.13
C ASP A 315 -18.34 -4.91 -1.41
N GLN A 316 -18.78 -3.82 -2.06
CA GLN A 316 -18.67 -3.66 -3.50
C GLN A 316 -17.27 -3.22 -3.90
N SER A 317 -16.78 -3.70 -5.05
CA SER A 317 -15.48 -3.31 -5.62
C SER A 317 -15.37 -1.80 -5.93
N SER A 318 -16.50 -1.13 -6.10
CA SER A 318 -16.60 0.33 -6.25
C SER A 318 -17.88 0.83 -5.60
N LEU A 319 -17.83 2.04 -5.03
CA LEU A 319 -19.01 2.67 -4.43
C LEU A 319 -20.14 2.81 -5.46
N PRO A 320 -21.38 2.38 -5.14
CA PRO A 320 -22.51 2.52 -6.05
C PRO A 320 -22.76 3.96 -6.49
N GLU A 321 -22.99 4.17 -7.78
CA GLU A 321 -23.18 5.50 -8.38
C GLU A 321 -24.36 6.27 -7.76
N CYS A 322 -25.43 5.57 -7.38
CA CYS A 322 -26.56 6.18 -6.69
C CYS A 322 -26.19 6.83 -5.36
N LEU A 323 -25.20 6.29 -4.65
CA LEU A 323 -24.69 6.88 -3.40
C LEU A 323 -23.85 8.13 -3.68
N ARG A 324 -22.98 8.10 -4.69
CA ARG A 324 -22.19 9.27 -5.11
C ARG A 324 -23.11 10.42 -5.51
N THR A 325 -24.08 10.13 -6.36
CA THR A 325 -25.08 11.11 -6.80
C THR A 325 -25.87 11.71 -5.61
N SER A 326 -26.26 10.86 -4.66
CA SER A 326 -26.96 11.34 -3.44
C SER A 326 -26.05 12.22 -2.57
N TYR A 327 -24.80 11.81 -2.38
CA TYR A 327 -23.81 12.60 -1.63
C TYR A 327 -23.57 13.97 -2.26
N ASP A 328 -23.37 14.02 -3.58
CA ASP A 328 -23.13 15.26 -4.33
C ASP A 328 -24.34 16.19 -4.30
N LYS A 329 -25.56 15.63 -4.43
CA LYS A 329 -26.82 16.38 -4.32
C LYS A 329 -26.94 17.05 -2.97
N HIS A 330 -26.60 16.36 -1.90
CA HIS A 330 -26.65 16.85 -0.52
C HIS A 330 -25.37 17.57 -0.09
N LYS A 331 -24.33 17.61 -0.95
CA LYS A 331 -23.00 18.20 -0.69
C LYS A 331 -22.38 17.69 0.63
N GLY A 332 -22.70 16.45 1.02
CA GLY A 332 -22.26 15.84 2.26
C GLY A 332 -22.73 16.53 3.55
N ARG A 333 -23.70 17.45 3.49
CA ARG A 333 -24.10 18.30 4.64
C ARG A 333 -25.45 17.94 5.22
N THR A 334 -26.40 17.53 4.40
CA THR A 334 -27.76 17.18 4.84
C THR A 334 -27.98 15.69 4.66
N ARG A 335 -28.82 15.10 5.52
CA ARG A 335 -29.19 13.68 5.38
C ARG A 335 -30.26 13.51 4.30
N PRO A 336 -30.25 12.39 3.54
CA PRO A 336 -31.32 12.07 2.61
C PRO A 336 -32.66 11.87 3.32
N SER A 337 -33.74 12.15 2.63
CA SER A 337 -35.08 11.82 3.12
C SER A 337 -35.32 10.30 3.18
N LEU A 338 -36.27 9.85 3.98
CA LEU A 338 -36.63 8.42 4.08
C LEU A 338 -36.92 7.80 2.69
N ASN A 339 -37.66 8.51 1.85
CA ASN A 339 -37.97 8.05 0.49
C ASN A 339 -36.72 7.92 -0.38
N GLU A 340 -35.73 8.80 -0.21
CA GLU A 340 -34.46 8.71 -0.93
C GLU A 340 -33.66 7.52 -0.43
N LEU A 341 -33.58 7.32 0.92
CA LEU A 341 -32.91 6.16 1.50
C LEU A 341 -33.53 4.85 1.03
N SER A 342 -34.86 4.74 1.02
CA SER A 342 -35.58 3.55 0.55
C SER A 342 -35.25 3.24 -0.93
N ARG A 343 -35.28 4.25 -1.81
CA ARG A 343 -34.91 4.09 -3.22
C ARG A 343 -33.43 3.70 -3.39
N THR A 344 -32.54 4.34 -2.65
CA THR A 344 -31.11 4.03 -2.68
C THR A 344 -30.86 2.60 -2.22
N LEU A 345 -31.50 2.16 -1.12
CA LEU A 345 -31.40 0.78 -0.65
C LEU A 345 -31.88 -0.23 -1.70
N GLN A 346 -33.01 0.03 -2.35
CA GLN A 346 -33.52 -0.81 -3.43
C GLN A 346 -32.54 -0.88 -4.61
N THR A 347 -31.96 0.25 -5.01
CA THR A 347 -30.98 0.30 -6.10
C THR A 347 -29.71 -0.46 -5.73
N VAL A 348 -29.18 -0.26 -4.53
CA VAL A 348 -27.98 -0.96 -4.04
C VAL A 348 -28.24 -2.48 -3.95
N ALA A 349 -29.38 -2.87 -3.37
CA ALA A 349 -29.76 -4.28 -3.25
C ALA A 349 -29.90 -4.96 -4.63
N SER A 350 -30.37 -4.23 -5.65
CA SER A 350 -30.50 -4.75 -7.02
C SER A 350 -29.16 -5.00 -7.72
N LEU A 351 -28.03 -4.55 -7.16
CA LEU A 351 -26.69 -4.86 -7.67
C LEU A 351 -26.26 -6.30 -7.35
N PHE A 352 -26.93 -6.94 -6.41
CA PHE A 352 -26.65 -8.31 -5.99
C PHE A 352 -27.65 -9.29 -6.64
N SER A 353 -27.19 -10.50 -6.88
CA SER A 353 -28.08 -11.59 -7.30
C SER A 353 -28.96 -12.12 -6.14
N ARG A 354 -28.49 -11.92 -4.91
CA ARG A 354 -29.19 -12.27 -3.68
C ARG A 354 -28.81 -11.30 -2.56
N VAL A 355 -29.77 -10.91 -1.76
CA VAL A 355 -29.56 -10.10 -0.56
C VAL A 355 -30.14 -10.83 0.64
N LEU A 356 -29.36 -10.92 1.72
CA LEU A 356 -29.71 -11.54 2.99
C LEU A 356 -29.68 -10.46 4.08
N ILE A 357 -30.82 -10.17 4.67
CA ILE A 357 -30.97 -9.16 5.71
C ILE A 357 -31.32 -9.86 7.03
N VAL A 358 -30.51 -9.61 8.04
CA VAL A 358 -30.65 -10.18 9.39
C VAL A 358 -30.95 -9.07 10.38
N VAL A 359 -32.07 -9.19 11.12
CA VAL A 359 -32.49 -8.19 12.10
C VAL A 359 -32.71 -8.83 13.46
N ASP A 360 -31.90 -8.47 14.43
CA ASP A 360 -32.04 -8.94 15.81
C ASP A 360 -32.96 -8.05 16.64
N ALA A 361 -33.76 -8.67 17.50
CA ALA A 361 -34.55 -8.02 18.55
C ALA A 361 -35.48 -6.90 18.03
N LEU A 362 -36.34 -7.21 17.06
CA LEU A 362 -37.32 -6.24 16.50
C LEU A 362 -38.24 -5.59 17.55
N ASP A 363 -38.49 -6.30 18.65
CA ASP A 363 -39.26 -5.74 19.79
C ASP A 363 -38.51 -4.61 20.52
N GLU A 364 -37.19 -4.55 20.38
CA GLU A 364 -36.34 -3.48 20.97
C GLU A 364 -36.16 -2.27 20.02
N CYS A 365 -36.63 -2.35 18.77
CA CYS A 365 -36.69 -1.20 17.89
C CYS A 365 -37.67 -0.14 18.47
N GLN A 366 -37.38 1.13 18.19
CA GLN A 366 -38.16 2.26 18.73
C GLN A 366 -39.65 2.17 18.41
N LEU A 367 -40.50 2.22 19.43
CA LEU A 367 -41.96 2.23 19.30
C LEU A 367 -42.54 3.62 19.03
N SER A 368 -41.80 4.69 19.38
CA SER A 368 -42.25 6.06 19.20
C SER A 368 -42.49 6.39 17.74
N ASN A 369 -43.58 7.07 17.44
CA ASN A 369 -43.96 7.52 16.10
C ASN A 369 -44.20 6.40 15.06
N GLY A 370 -44.43 5.15 15.46
CA GLY A 370 -44.66 4.02 14.53
C GLY A 370 -43.42 3.64 13.72
N SER A 371 -42.22 3.92 14.24
CA SER A 371 -40.95 3.67 13.53
C SER A 371 -40.76 2.19 13.18
N ARG A 372 -41.06 1.25 14.10
CA ARG A 372 -40.98 -0.18 13.84
C ARG A 372 -41.89 -0.61 12.67
N SER A 373 -43.13 -0.22 12.65
CA SER A 373 -44.08 -0.55 11.57
C SER A 373 -43.65 0.05 10.23
N LYS A 374 -43.12 1.29 10.24
CA LYS A 374 -42.56 1.91 9.03
C LYS A 374 -41.30 1.16 8.53
N PHE A 375 -40.41 0.77 9.43
CA PHE A 375 -39.24 0.00 9.07
C PHE A 375 -39.62 -1.35 8.45
N LEU A 376 -40.57 -2.09 9.05
CA LEU A 376 -41.05 -3.34 8.49
C LEU A 376 -41.71 -3.13 7.12
N THR A 377 -42.49 -2.07 6.94
CA THR A 377 -43.07 -1.70 5.64
C THR A 377 -41.97 -1.50 4.59
N GLU A 378 -40.88 -0.79 4.91
CA GLU A 378 -39.78 -0.55 3.98
C GLU A 378 -39.01 -1.84 3.65
N ILE A 379 -38.76 -2.71 4.63
CA ILE A 379 -38.05 -3.97 4.43
C ILE A 379 -38.87 -4.96 3.59
N PHE A 380 -40.17 -5.07 3.83
CA PHE A 380 -41.05 -5.92 3.00
C PHE A 380 -41.24 -5.34 1.58
N ALA A 381 -41.26 -4.02 1.44
CA ALA A 381 -41.25 -3.38 0.13
C ALA A 381 -39.93 -3.65 -0.63
N LEU A 382 -38.79 -3.63 0.09
CA LEU A 382 -37.50 -4.03 -0.47
C LEU A 382 -37.54 -5.50 -0.93
N GLN A 383 -37.99 -6.40 -0.06
CA GLN A 383 -38.13 -7.83 -0.37
C GLN A 383 -38.97 -8.05 -1.63
N SER A 384 -40.15 -7.44 -1.69
CA SER A 384 -41.05 -7.55 -2.85
C SER A 384 -40.43 -7.10 -4.17
N LYS A 385 -39.54 -6.11 -4.13
CA LYS A 385 -38.90 -5.54 -5.33
C LYS A 385 -37.62 -6.24 -5.75
N THR A 386 -36.87 -6.76 -4.79
CA THR A 386 -35.50 -7.29 -5.03
C THR A 386 -35.38 -8.79 -4.79
N GLY A 387 -36.38 -9.41 -4.21
CA GLY A 387 -36.33 -10.82 -3.79
C GLY A 387 -35.40 -11.07 -2.60
N ALA A 388 -35.12 -10.05 -1.79
CA ALA A 388 -34.27 -10.17 -0.61
C ALA A 388 -34.84 -11.16 0.40
N ASN A 389 -33.97 -11.87 1.10
CA ASN A 389 -34.35 -12.75 2.20
C ASN A 389 -34.22 -12.02 3.53
N ILE A 390 -35.18 -12.23 4.41
CA ILE A 390 -35.26 -11.56 5.73
C ILE A 390 -35.20 -12.63 6.81
N PHE A 391 -34.25 -12.49 7.74
CA PHE A 391 -34.22 -13.20 9.02
C PHE A 391 -34.51 -12.20 10.12
N ALA A 392 -35.44 -12.50 11.00
CA ALA A 392 -35.79 -11.59 12.07
C ALA A 392 -36.04 -12.30 13.39
N THR A 393 -35.48 -11.74 14.49
CA THR A 393 -35.80 -12.23 15.84
C THR A 393 -36.62 -11.19 16.63
N SER A 394 -37.45 -11.66 17.53
CA SER A 394 -38.24 -10.82 18.44
C SER A 394 -38.63 -11.60 19.69
N ARG A 395 -39.03 -10.91 20.72
CA ARG A 395 -39.90 -11.54 21.75
C ARG A 395 -41.29 -11.80 21.15
N PHE A 396 -42.12 -12.52 21.87
CA PHE A 396 -43.56 -12.70 21.53
C PHE A 396 -44.30 -11.37 21.74
N ASP A 397 -44.12 -10.45 20.76
CA ASP A 397 -44.83 -9.17 20.68
C ASP A 397 -45.98 -9.34 19.68
N PRO A 398 -47.24 -9.10 20.04
CA PRO A 398 -48.39 -9.31 19.18
C PRO A 398 -48.30 -8.55 17.86
N ASP A 399 -47.84 -7.29 17.88
CA ASP A 399 -47.76 -6.44 16.69
C ASP A 399 -46.68 -6.94 15.72
N VAL A 400 -45.54 -7.43 16.25
CA VAL A 400 -44.47 -8.03 15.43
C VAL A 400 -44.95 -9.38 14.89
N THR A 401 -45.51 -10.24 15.74
CA THR A 401 -46.00 -11.57 15.34
C THR A 401 -47.03 -11.50 14.21
N GLU A 402 -47.99 -10.56 14.31
CA GLU A 402 -49.00 -10.35 13.28
C GLU A 402 -48.36 -9.93 11.92
N SER A 403 -47.27 -9.12 11.98
CA SER A 403 -46.57 -8.72 10.75
C SER A 403 -45.87 -9.87 10.04
N PHE A 404 -45.61 -11.00 10.70
CA PHE A 404 -44.94 -12.19 10.17
C PHE A 404 -45.81 -13.43 10.10
N LYS A 405 -47.15 -13.32 10.31
CA LYS A 405 -48.06 -14.45 10.42
C LYS A 405 -48.05 -15.42 9.21
N ASP A 406 -47.80 -14.89 8.02
CA ASP A 406 -47.79 -15.65 6.75
C ASP A 406 -46.42 -16.16 6.35
N ASN A 407 -45.40 -15.98 7.22
CA ASN A 407 -44.02 -16.34 6.95
C ASN A 407 -43.58 -17.62 7.68
N ILE A 408 -42.44 -18.17 7.28
CA ILE A 408 -41.85 -19.32 7.98
C ILE A 408 -41.43 -18.84 9.39
N SER A 409 -41.85 -19.63 10.40
CA SER A 409 -41.53 -19.30 11.79
C SER A 409 -40.82 -20.47 12.47
N LEU A 410 -39.74 -20.16 13.21
CA LEU A 410 -38.98 -21.13 14.00
C LEU A 410 -38.66 -20.52 15.39
N GLU A 411 -39.26 -21.07 16.44
CA GLU A 411 -39.10 -20.55 17.78
C GLU A 411 -37.69 -20.78 18.32
N ILE A 412 -37.06 -19.71 18.84
CA ILE A 412 -35.78 -19.83 19.55
C ILE A 412 -36.03 -20.12 21.02
N ARG A 413 -35.59 -21.30 21.47
CA ARG A 413 -35.54 -21.74 22.87
C ARG A 413 -34.13 -22.20 23.24
N ALA A 414 -33.80 -22.19 24.50
CA ALA A 414 -32.59 -22.84 25.00
C ALA A 414 -32.66 -24.35 24.73
N HIS A 415 -31.94 -24.79 23.71
CA HIS A 415 -31.93 -26.21 23.33
C HIS A 415 -31.14 -27.01 24.38
N PRO A 416 -31.69 -28.18 24.85
CA PRO A 416 -31.07 -28.95 25.92
C PRO A 416 -29.58 -29.28 25.68
N GLU A 417 -29.22 -29.60 24.45
CA GLU A 417 -27.85 -29.92 24.07
C GLU A 417 -26.92 -28.70 24.14
N ASP A 418 -27.40 -27.55 23.74
CA ASP A 418 -26.64 -26.29 23.86
C ASP A 418 -26.44 -25.88 25.32
N VAL A 419 -27.47 -26.08 26.17
CA VAL A 419 -27.36 -25.88 27.60
C VAL A 419 -26.28 -26.80 28.19
N ARG A 420 -26.27 -28.08 27.80
CA ARG A 420 -25.26 -29.02 28.19
C ARG A 420 -23.85 -28.57 27.84
N ARG A 421 -23.63 -28.24 26.56
CA ARG A 421 -22.34 -27.76 26.03
C ARG A 421 -21.87 -26.50 26.74
N PHE A 422 -22.82 -25.56 27.01
CA PHE A 422 -22.48 -24.34 27.72
C PHE A 422 -22.01 -24.65 29.17
N ILE A 423 -22.69 -25.53 29.89
CA ILE A 423 -22.28 -25.93 31.26
C ILE A 423 -20.93 -26.64 31.22
N GLU A 424 -20.72 -27.57 30.31
CA GLU A 424 -19.46 -28.31 30.15
C GLU A 424 -18.30 -27.38 29.86
N GLY A 425 -18.50 -26.39 28.94
CA GLY A 425 -17.48 -25.39 28.62
C GLY A 425 -17.13 -24.46 29.78
N ASN A 426 -18.07 -24.20 30.68
CA ASN A 426 -17.87 -23.38 31.88
C ASN A 426 -17.54 -24.16 33.14
N MET A 427 -17.38 -25.48 33.04
CA MET A 427 -17.07 -26.36 34.21
C MET A 427 -15.74 -25.97 34.87
N ALA A 428 -14.81 -25.39 34.12
CA ALA A 428 -13.53 -24.92 34.66
C ALA A 428 -13.68 -23.78 35.69
N GLY A 429 -14.76 -23.01 35.64
CA GLY A 429 -15.11 -21.95 36.62
C GLY A 429 -15.69 -22.50 37.93
N MET A 430 -16.16 -23.75 37.96
CA MET A 430 -16.83 -24.35 39.12
C MET A 430 -15.88 -24.58 40.30
N PRO A 431 -16.42 -24.68 41.54
CA PRO A 431 -15.65 -25.03 42.73
C PRO A 431 -14.90 -26.37 42.59
N SER A 432 -13.76 -26.50 43.26
CA SER A 432 -12.86 -27.62 43.12
C SER A 432 -13.50 -28.99 43.51
N TYR A 433 -14.47 -28.99 44.42
CA TYR A 433 -15.17 -30.21 44.79
C TYR A 433 -16.11 -30.74 43.69
N VAL A 434 -16.70 -29.81 42.87
CA VAL A 434 -17.48 -30.18 41.67
C VAL A 434 -16.57 -30.77 40.61
N LYS A 435 -15.45 -30.13 40.34
CA LYS A 435 -14.46 -30.57 39.32
C LYS A 435 -13.93 -31.98 39.59
N ARG A 436 -13.85 -32.41 40.87
CA ARG A 436 -13.32 -33.72 41.30
C ARG A 436 -14.35 -34.84 41.29
N SER A 437 -15.64 -34.53 41.14
CA SER A 437 -16.73 -35.51 41.21
C SER A 437 -17.50 -35.59 39.89
N PRO A 438 -17.19 -36.56 39.01
CA PRO A 438 -17.94 -36.74 37.76
C PRO A 438 -19.45 -36.96 37.93
N ASP A 439 -19.84 -37.64 39.02
CA ASP A 439 -21.25 -37.92 39.33
C ASP A 439 -21.98 -36.64 39.69
N LEU A 440 -21.36 -35.76 40.51
CA LEU A 440 -21.92 -34.47 40.86
C LEU A 440 -22.04 -33.56 39.63
N GLN A 441 -21.05 -33.61 38.72
CA GLN A 441 -21.13 -32.86 37.45
C GLN A 441 -22.34 -33.30 36.60
N LYS A 442 -22.56 -34.61 36.42
CA LYS A 442 -23.71 -35.16 35.72
C LYS A 442 -25.03 -34.77 36.36
N GLU A 443 -25.09 -34.84 37.70
CA GLU A 443 -26.30 -34.45 38.44
C GLU A 443 -26.60 -32.96 38.25
N ILE A 444 -25.59 -32.09 38.35
CA ILE A 444 -25.72 -30.64 38.11
C ILE A 444 -26.22 -30.39 36.70
N ILE A 445 -25.57 -30.96 35.69
CA ILE A 445 -25.97 -30.81 34.28
C ILE A 445 -27.44 -31.22 34.09
N THR A 446 -27.80 -32.41 34.60
CA THR A 446 -29.16 -32.93 34.45
C THR A 446 -30.22 -32.02 35.10
N LYS A 447 -29.97 -31.58 36.33
CA LYS A 447 -30.88 -30.69 37.07
C LYS A 447 -30.98 -29.31 36.38
N ILE A 448 -29.87 -28.75 35.90
CA ILE A 448 -29.89 -27.44 35.20
C ILE A 448 -30.65 -27.58 33.88
N VAL A 449 -30.35 -28.60 33.08
CA VAL A 449 -31.07 -28.81 31.78
C VAL A 449 -32.58 -28.93 32.01
N GLN A 450 -33.01 -29.63 33.10
CA GLN A 450 -34.43 -29.73 33.46
C GLN A 450 -35.04 -28.41 33.96
N ALA A 451 -34.24 -27.59 34.63
CA ALA A 451 -34.74 -26.34 35.27
C ALA A 451 -34.75 -25.11 34.30
N VAL A 452 -34.01 -25.18 33.18
CA VAL A 452 -33.79 -24.03 32.32
C VAL A 452 -35.05 -23.60 31.54
N ASP A 453 -36.01 -24.51 31.33
CA ASP A 453 -37.30 -24.23 30.67
C ASP A 453 -37.23 -23.24 29.48
N GLY A 454 -36.24 -23.42 28.61
CA GLY A 454 -36.04 -22.58 27.43
C GLY A 454 -35.27 -21.25 27.63
N MET A 455 -34.79 -20.95 28.85
CA MET A 455 -34.10 -19.69 29.18
C MET A 455 -32.64 -19.84 29.56
N TYR A 456 -31.67 -19.37 28.74
CA TYR A 456 -30.25 -19.33 29.09
C TYR A 456 -29.90 -18.36 30.22
N VAL A 457 -30.72 -17.30 30.46
CA VAL A 457 -30.44 -16.34 31.54
C VAL A 457 -30.44 -17.03 32.91
N VAL A 458 -31.29 -18.02 33.12
CA VAL A 458 -31.30 -18.83 34.36
C VAL A 458 -29.96 -19.53 34.57
N LEU A 459 -29.33 -19.94 33.50
CA LEU A 459 -28.05 -20.61 33.46
C LEU A 459 -26.89 -19.68 33.92
N VAL A 460 -26.87 -18.44 33.38
CA VAL A 460 -25.86 -17.41 33.75
C VAL A 460 -26.02 -17.02 35.23
N LEU A 461 -27.26 -16.92 35.71
CA LEU A 461 -27.51 -16.62 37.12
C LEU A 461 -27.11 -17.75 38.08
N LEU A 462 -27.22 -19.02 37.64
CA LEU A 462 -26.84 -20.19 38.42
C LEU A 462 -25.33 -20.44 38.44
N LEU A 463 -24.60 -20.09 37.38
CA LEU A 463 -23.17 -20.33 37.25
C LEU A 463 -22.33 -19.11 37.68
N GLY A 464 -22.92 -17.96 37.90
CA GLY A 464 -22.24 -16.70 38.19
C GLY A 464 -21.72 -15.99 36.90
N PRO A 465 -21.31 -14.73 37.02
CA PRO A 465 -20.70 -14.04 35.87
C PRO A 465 -19.36 -14.71 35.54
N CYS A 466 -19.21 -15.14 34.30
CA CYS A 466 -17.94 -15.61 33.74
C CYS A 466 -16.96 -14.47 33.54
#